data_7680c5f5ecdbef25bb843c7bf5045b55
#
_entry.id   7680c5f5ecdbef25bb843c7bf5045b55
#
_cell.length_a   1.000
_cell.length_b   1.000
_cell.length_c   1.000
_cell.angle_alpha   90.00
_cell.angle_beta   90.00
_cell.angle_gamma   90.00
#
_symmetry.space_group_name_H-M   'P 1'
#
loop_
_entity.id
_entity.type
_entity.pdbx_description
1 polymer ?
#
loop_
_entity_poly.entity_id
_entity_poly.type
_entity_poly.pdbx_seq_one_letter_code
_entity_poly.pdbx_strand_id
1 'polypeptide(L)'
;VPLPKGKNYKRFLDFQNDVAVSDIELALREGYRSIEHVKRYTTLGMATDQGKTSNLNGLQLVSEIENKVVPAVGHTTFRPPYTPVSIGAIVGREVGKHSKPTRKSPMHEWHEKNNAFFVDAGVWLRPRYYKRGNENLFEASKREAKNVRTNVGVCDVTTLGKIDVKGP
;
A
#
# COMPACT_ATOMS: atom_id res chain seq x y z
N VAL A 1 0.02 -29.98 11.14
CA VAL A 1 1.29 -30.52 10.61
C VAL A 1 2.41 -29.72 11.24
N PRO A 2 3.36 -30.36 11.98
CA PRO A 2 4.47 -29.63 12.57
C PRO A 2 5.27 -28.90 11.48
N LEU A 3 5.56 -27.63 11.71
CA LEU A 3 6.40 -26.86 10.79
C LEU A 3 7.83 -27.43 10.82
N PRO A 4 8.51 -27.59 9.66
CA PRO A 4 9.89 -28.06 9.62
C PRO A 4 10.78 -27.17 10.49
N LYS A 5 11.48 -27.75 11.45
CA LYS A 5 12.49 -27.04 12.26
C LYS A 5 13.82 -27.07 11.50
N GLY A 6 14.10 -26.05 10.74
CA GLY A 6 15.38 -25.91 10.03
C GLY A 6 16.02 -24.55 10.30
N LYS A 7 17.33 -24.51 10.42
CA LYS A 7 18.07 -23.34 10.91
C LYS A 7 18.03 -22.10 10.02
N ASN A 8 17.63 -22.15 8.75
CA ASN A 8 17.79 -21.03 7.83
C ASN A 8 16.66 -20.88 6.77
N TYR A 9 15.48 -21.41 7.04
CA TYR A 9 14.36 -21.27 6.11
C TYR A 9 13.38 -20.20 6.55
N LYS A 10 13.09 -19.24 5.69
CA LYS A 10 11.97 -18.34 5.87
C LYS A 10 10.69 -19.16 5.70
N ARG A 11 9.86 -19.23 6.74
CA ARG A 11 8.61 -20.00 6.77
C ARG A 11 7.46 -19.03 6.56
N PHE A 12 6.86 -19.04 5.38
CA PHE A 12 5.74 -18.17 5.06
C PHE A 12 4.42 -18.73 5.56
N LEU A 13 3.58 -17.84 6.09
CA LEU A 13 2.20 -18.10 6.49
C LEU A 13 1.23 -17.50 5.48
N ASP A 14 1.51 -16.30 4.99
CA ASP A 14 0.72 -15.59 3.99
C ASP A 14 1.63 -15.22 2.81
N PHE A 15 1.41 -15.88 1.68
CA PHE A 15 2.21 -15.64 0.47
C PHE A 15 1.82 -14.36 -0.27
N GLN A 16 0.63 -13.80 -0.03
CA GLN A 16 0.19 -12.59 -0.72
C GLN A 16 0.83 -11.34 -0.12
N ASN A 17 1.08 -11.34 1.19
CA ASN A 17 1.72 -10.24 1.90
C ASN A 17 3.09 -10.62 2.49
N ASP A 18 3.66 -11.75 2.05
CA ASP A 18 4.97 -12.24 2.49
C ASP A 18 5.12 -12.36 4.02
N VAL A 19 4.02 -12.63 4.73
CA VAL A 19 4.07 -12.79 6.20
C VAL A 19 4.69 -14.12 6.56
N ALA A 20 5.75 -14.07 7.35
CA ALA A 20 6.49 -15.23 7.83
C ALA A 20 6.20 -15.53 9.31
N VAL A 21 6.62 -16.71 9.76
CA VAL A 21 6.58 -17.10 11.17
C VAL A 21 7.30 -16.10 12.06
N SER A 22 8.46 -15.62 11.62
CA SER A 22 9.25 -14.60 12.34
C SER A 22 8.51 -13.30 12.59
N ASP A 23 7.58 -12.93 11.70
CA ASP A 23 6.81 -11.69 11.85
C ASP A 23 5.75 -11.83 12.95
N ILE A 24 5.15 -13.03 13.07
CA ILE A 24 4.23 -13.34 14.16
C ILE A 24 4.99 -13.42 15.51
N GLU A 25 6.14 -14.08 15.53
CA GLU A 25 7.01 -14.13 16.71
C GLU A 25 7.44 -12.73 17.17
N LEU A 26 7.76 -11.85 16.24
CA LEU A 26 8.08 -10.45 16.50
C LEU A 26 6.89 -9.70 17.09
N ALA A 27 5.71 -9.80 16.45
CA ALA A 27 4.49 -9.15 16.93
C ALA A 27 4.16 -9.53 18.38
N LEU A 28 4.22 -10.82 18.70
CA LEU A 28 3.96 -11.31 20.05
C LEU A 28 5.01 -10.85 21.06
N ARG A 29 6.30 -10.81 20.66
CA ARG A 29 7.40 -10.28 21.47
C ARG A 29 7.23 -8.81 21.78
N GLU A 30 6.72 -8.02 20.83
CA GLU A 30 6.41 -6.60 21.01
C GLU A 30 5.11 -6.34 21.79
N GLY A 31 4.41 -7.37 22.22
CA GLY A 31 3.27 -7.26 23.12
C GLY A 31 1.89 -7.29 22.47
N TYR A 32 1.80 -7.53 21.16
CA TYR A 32 0.51 -7.70 20.49
C TYR A 32 -0.09 -9.07 20.85
N ARG A 33 -1.09 -9.08 21.72
CA ARG A 33 -1.71 -10.32 22.22
C ARG A 33 -3.00 -10.71 21.51
N SER A 34 -3.77 -9.73 21.07
CA SER A 34 -4.97 -9.96 20.27
C SER A 34 -4.59 -10.37 18.86
N ILE A 35 -5.18 -11.45 18.34
CA ILE A 35 -4.96 -11.90 16.97
C ILE A 35 -5.34 -10.82 15.93
N GLU A 36 -6.32 -9.98 16.23
CA GLU A 36 -6.69 -8.84 15.39
C GLU A 36 -5.60 -7.76 15.34
N HIS A 37 -4.85 -7.56 16.41
CA HIS A 37 -3.70 -6.65 16.43
C HIS A 37 -2.49 -7.28 15.74
N VAL A 38 -2.22 -8.56 15.97
CA VAL A 38 -1.17 -9.32 15.25
C VAL A 38 -1.44 -9.26 13.75
N LYS A 39 -2.67 -9.47 13.33
CA LYS A 39 -3.10 -9.32 11.92
C LYS A 39 -2.74 -7.95 11.35
N ARG A 40 -3.06 -6.86 12.04
CA ARG A 40 -2.79 -5.50 11.55
C ARG A 40 -1.32 -5.15 11.56
N TYR A 41 -0.59 -5.61 12.54
CA TYR A 41 0.84 -5.39 12.64
C TYR A 41 1.63 -6.11 11.52
N THR A 42 1.24 -7.35 11.22
CA THR A 42 1.94 -8.22 10.27
C THR A 42 1.35 -8.22 8.86
N THR A 43 0.15 -7.69 8.67
CA THR A 43 -0.69 -7.83 7.47
C THR A 43 -1.19 -9.26 7.20
N LEU A 44 -1.09 -10.19 8.16
CA LEU A 44 -1.59 -11.55 8.04
C LEU A 44 -3.07 -11.57 7.64
N GLY A 45 -3.40 -12.19 6.54
CA GLY A 45 -4.79 -12.34 6.07
C GLY A 45 -5.46 -11.04 5.64
N MET A 46 -4.69 -10.00 5.31
CA MET A 46 -5.21 -8.72 4.84
C MET A 46 -5.20 -8.56 3.32
N ALA A 47 -4.74 -9.56 2.59
CA ALA A 47 -4.73 -9.56 1.13
C ALA A 47 -6.10 -9.89 0.52
N THR A 48 -6.16 -10.03 -0.80
CA THR A 48 -7.41 -10.22 -1.56
C THR A 48 -8.20 -11.48 -1.19
N ASP A 49 -7.53 -12.53 -0.68
CA ASP A 49 -8.20 -13.74 -0.19
C ASP A 49 -8.80 -13.59 1.22
N GLN A 50 -8.54 -12.48 1.89
CA GLN A 50 -8.99 -12.18 3.25
C GLN A 50 -8.66 -13.30 4.25
N GLY A 51 -7.47 -13.89 4.10
CA GLY A 51 -6.90 -14.88 5.00
C GLY A 51 -7.46 -16.30 4.87
N LYS A 52 -8.21 -16.63 3.80
CA LYS A 52 -8.74 -17.99 3.59
C LYS A 52 -7.64 -19.05 3.55
N THR A 53 -6.44 -18.68 3.06
CA THR A 53 -5.29 -19.60 2.95
C THR A 53 -4.31 -19.50 4.12
N SER A 54 -4.34 -18.43 4.91
CA SER A 54 -3.30 -18.12 5.91
C SER A 54 -3.79 -18.05 7.35
N ASN A 55 -5.03 -17.64 7.60
CA ASN A 55 -5.51 -17.36 8.95
C ASN A 55 -5.43 -18.57 9.88
N LEU A 56 -5.79 -19.74 9.41
CA LEU A 56 -5.80 -20.95 10.24
C LEU A 56 -4.38 -21.32 10.69
N ASN A 57 -3.41 -21.21 9.79
CA ASN A 57 -2.00 -21.46 10.09
C ASN A 57 -1.45 -20.41 11.07
N GLY A 58 -1.84 -19.14 10.90
CA GLY A 58 -1.47 -18.06 11.82
C GLY A 58 -2.05 -18.27 13.23
N LEU A 59 -3.32 -18.64 13.33
CA LEU A 59 -3.97 -18.96 14.61
C LEU A 59 -3.28 -20.14 15.32
N GLN A 60 -2.97 -21.20 14.57
CA GLN A 60 -2.26 -22.35 15.11
C GLN A 60 -0.88 -21.95 15.66
N LEU A 61 -0.14 -21.14 14.93
CA LEU A 61 1.16 -20.67 15.36
C LEU A 61 1.08 -19.81 16.64
N VAL A 62 0.14 -18.87 16.72
CA VAL A 62 -0.07 -18.06 17.92
C VAL A 62 -0.48 -18.94 19.11
N SER A 63 -1.35 -19.94 18.89
CA SER A 63 -1.74 -20.95 19.86
C SER A 63 -0.53 -21.69 20.43
N GLU A 64 0.38 -22.14 19.59
CA GLU A 64 1.61 -22.82 19.98
C GLU A 64 2.56 -21.92 20.78
N ILE A 65 2.79 -20.69 20.32
CA ILE A 65 3.71 -19.73 20.98
C ILE A 65 3.17 -19.31 22.36
N GLU A 66 1.87 -19.02 22.45
CA GLU A 66 1.25 -18.58 23.69
C GLU A 66 0.81 -19.72 24.61
N ASN A 67 0.99 -20.98 24.21
CA ASN A 67 0.55 -22.17 24.92
C ASN A 67 -0.95 -22.12 25.27
N LYS A 68 -1.77 -21.73 24.29
CA LYS A 68 -3.23 -21.64 24.38
C LYS A 68 -3.86 -22.58 23.37
N VAL A 69 -5.11 -23.00 23.63
CA VAL A 69 -5.91 -23.68 22.60
C VAL A 69 -6.38 -22.69 21.53
N VAL A 70 -6.47 -23.12 20.27
CA VAL A 70 -6.86 -22.25 19.15
C VAL A 70 -8.15 -21.46 19.41
N PRO A 71 -9.22 -22.03 19.99
CA PRO A 71 -10.43 -21.26 20.34
C PRO A 71 -10.18 -20.10 21.32
N ALA A 72 -9.18 -20.20 22.18
CA ALA A 72 -8.82 -19.15 23.15
C ALA A 72 -7.98 -18.01 22.51
N VAL A 73 -7.34 -18.27 21.38
CA VAL A 73 -6.67 -17.23 20.57
C VAL A 73 -7.70 -16.32 19.89
N GLY A 74 -8.87 -16.85 19.59
CA GLY A 74 -9.91 -16.16 18.84
C GLY A 74 -9.78 -16.41 17.34
N HIS A 75 -10.30 -15.49 16.55
CA HIS A 75 -10.21 -15.54 15.09
C HIS A 75 -10.14 -14.13 14.52
N THR A 76 -9.65 -14.03 13.30
CA THR A 76 -9.56 -12.76 12.58
C THR A 76 -10.87 -12.45 11.86
N THR A 77 -11.25 -11.19 11.85
CA THR A 77 -12.42 -10.70 11.11
C THR A 77 -11.98 -10.25 9.71
N PHE A 78 -12.70 -10.71 8.69
CA PHE A 78 -12.50 -10.23 7.33
C PHE A 78 -13.14 -8.86 7.13
N ARG A 79 -12.71 -8.15 6.09
CA ARG A 79 -13.33 -6.90 5.61
C ARG A 79 -13.97 -7.09 4.24
N PRO A 80 -15.09 -6.42 3.97
CA PRO A 80 -15.66 -6.42 2.62
C PRO A 80 -14.69 -5.80 1.58
N PRO A 81 -14.64 -6.31 0.36
CA PRO A 81 -15.35 -7.51 -0.12
C PRO A 81 -14.63 -8.79 0.32
N TYR A 82 -15.36 -9.73 0.90
CA TYR A 82 -14.81 -11.04 1.29
C TYR A 82 -14.46 -11.92 0.09
N THR A 83 -15.25 -11.83 -0.95
CA THR A 83 -14.91 -12.36 -2.28
C THR A 83 -14.39 -11.21 -3.14
N PRO A 84 -13.21 -11.34 -3.76
CA PRO A 84 -12.68 -10.30 -4.62
C PRO A 84 -13.67 -9.92 -5.72
N VAL A 85 -13.92 -8.62 -5.87
CA VAL A 85 -14.79 -8.06 -6.91
C VAL A 85 -13.96 -7.13 -7.77
N SER A 86 -13.99 -7.33 -9.09
CA SER A 86 -13.29 -6.43 -10.00
C SER A 86 -13.99 -5.08 -10.08
N ILE A 87 -13.23 -4.02 -10.28
CA ILE A 87 -13.79 -2.68 -10.52
C ILE A 87 -14.72 -2.68 -11.73
N GLY A 88 -14.40 -3.47 -12.77
CA GLY A 88 -15.24 -3.63 -13.94
C GLY A 88 -16.63 -4.21 -13.63
N ALA A 89 -16.75 -5.11 -12.65
CA ALA A 89 -18.04 -5.63 -12.21
C ALA A 89 -18.90 -4.57 -11.50
N ILE A 90 -18.27 -3.65 -10.77
CA ILE A 90 -18.95 -2.56 -10.06
C ILE A 90 -19.42 -1.47 -11.03
N VAL A 91 -18.55 -1.06 -11.96
CA VAL A 91 -18.84 0.06 -12.87
C VAL A 91 -19.71 -0.31 -14.05
N GLY A 92 -19.80 -1.61 -14.39
CA GLY A 92 -20.59 -2.10 -15.51
C GLY A 92 -19.93 -1.88 -16.88
N ARG A 93 -20.63 -2.38 -17.93
CA ARG A 93 -20.08 -2.40 -19.30
C ARG A 93 -20.10 -1.04 -19.99
N GLU A 94 -21.01 -0.17 -19.62
CA GLU A 94 -21.27 1.10 -20.32
C GLU A 94 -20.45 2.28 -19.81
N VAL A 95 -19.63 2.06 -18.79
CA VAL A 95 -18.82 3.14 -18.18
C VAL A 95 -17.80 3.75 -19.14
N GLY A 96 -17.26 2.96 -20.08
CA GLY A 96 -16.36 3.41 -21.14
C GLY A 96 -15.19 4.27 -20.59
N LYS A 97 -15.04 5.47 -21.15
CA LYS A 97 -14.01 6.44 -20.74
C LYS A 97 -14.14 6.94 -19.30
N HIS A 98 -15.27 6.79 -18.68
CA HIS A 98 -15.51 7.21 -17.28
C HIS A 98 -14.94 6.21 -16.26
N SER A 99 -14.50 5.02 -16.69
CA SER A 99 -13.86 4.05 -15.79
C SER A 99 -12.57 4.58 -15.14
N LYS A 100 -11.89 5.49 -15.85
CA LYS A 100 -10.67 6.13 -15.37
C LYS A 100 -10.73 7.63 -15.63
N PRO A 101 -11.51 8.39 -14.84
CA PRO A 101 -11.59 9.83 -15.01
C PRO A 101 -10.22 10.48 -14.76
N THR A 102 -9.84 11.42 -15.63
CA THR A 102 -8.61 12.20 -15.48
C THR A 102 -8.95 13.62 -15.09
N ARG A 103 -8.40 14.08 -13.97
CA ARG A 103 -8.49 15.48 -13.52
C ARG A 103 -7.20 16.22 -13.82
N LYS A 104 -7.33 17.48 -14.18
CA LYS A 104 -6.22 18.39 -14.45
C LYS A 104 -6.21 19.49 -13.39
N SER A 105 -5.02 19.89 -12.94
CA SER A 105 -4.88 21.04 -12.04
C SER A 105 -5.14 22.35 -12.79
N PRO A 106 -5.44 23.47 -12.11
CA PRO A 106 -5.53 24.79 -12.75
C PRO A 106 -4.22 25.21 -13.46
N MET A 107 -3.09 24.64 -13.05
CA MET A 107 -1.77 24.91 -13.65
C MET A 107 -1.44 23.99 -14.84
N HIS A 108 -2.34 23.10 -15.24
CA HIS A 108 -2.05 22.07 -16.23
C HIS A 108 -1.50 22.62 -17.56
N GLU A 109 -2.14 23.64 -18.11
CA GLU A 109 -1.68 24.26 -19.37
C GLU A 109 -0.29 24.89 -19.25
N TRP A 110 0.02 25.48 -18.09
CA TRP A 110 1.34 26.01 -17.82
C TRP A 110 2.38 24.89 -17.79
N HIS A 111 2.07 23.77 -17.17
CA HIS A 111 2.94 22.60 -17.16
C HIS A 111 3.19 22.06 -18.57
N GLU A 112 2.15 21.94 -19.39
CA GLU A 112 2.28 21.53 -20.80
C GLU A 112 3.21 22.46 -21.59
N LYS A 113 2.99 23.77 -21.48
CA LYS A 113 3.83 24.80 -22.16
C LYS A 113 5.30 24.76 -21.72
N ASN A 114 5.57 24.24 -20.52
CA ASN A 114 6.92 24.08 -19.98
C ASN A 114 7.49 22.67 -20.12
N ASN A 115 6.98 21.87 -21.05
CA ASN A 115 7.45 20.52 -21.36
C ASN A 115 7.41 19.55 -20.18
N ALA A 116 6.38 19.63 -19.34
CA ALA A 116 6.18 18.68 -18.28
C ALA A 116 5.88 17.28 -18.83
N PHE A 117 6.53 16.29 -18.28
CA PHE A 117 6.14 14.90 -18.45
C PHE A 117 5.15 14.54 -17.34
N PHE A 118 3.98 14.05 -17.72
CA PHE A 118 2.91 13.76 -16.76
C PHE A 118 2.86 12.32 -16.31
N VAL A 119 2.31 12.13 -15.12
CA VAL A 119 2.02 10.81 -14.53
C VAL A 119 0.66 10.83 -13.86
N ASP A 120 -0.04 9.71 -13.91
CA ASP A 120 -1.27 9.51 -13.16
C ASP A 120 -0.96 9.36 -11.67
N ALA A 121 -1.58 10.21 -10.85
CA ALA A 121 -1.57 10.11 -9.40
C ALA A 121 -3.03 10.01 -8.92
N GLY A 122 -3.53 8.78 -8.80
CA GLY A 122 -4.95 8.50 -8.66
C GLY A 122 -5.72 8.98 -9.88
N VAL A 123 -6.66 9.88 -9.69
CA VAL A 123 -7.43 10.50 -10.78
C VAL A 123 -6.79 11.77 -11.35
N TRP A 124 -5.69 12.23 -10.79
CA TRP A 124 -5.02 13.45 -11.19
C TRP A 124 -3.86 13.19 -12.13
N LEU A 125 -3.79 13.99 -13.20
CA LEU A 125 -2.63 14.06 -14.08
C LEU A 125 -1.65 15.10 -13.51
N ARG A 126 -0.51 14.64 -12.99
CA ARG A 126 0.48 15.49 -12.33
C ARG A 126 1.77 15.58 -13.10
N PRO A 127 2.45 16.75 -13.13
CA PRO A 127 3.78 16.84 -13.68
C PRO A 127 4.75 16.01 -12.83
N ARG A 128 5.53 15.16 -13.49
CA ARG A 128 6.55 14.32 -12.85
C ARG A 128 7.93 14.97 -12.90
N TYR A 129 8.27 15.56 -14.04
CA TYR A 129 9.49 16.32 -14.29
C TYR A 129 9.30 17.19 -15.51
N TYR A 130 10.19 18.19 -15.70
CA TYR A 130 10.18 19.07 -16.87
C TYR A 130 11.39 18.75 -17.74
N LYS A 131 11.12 18.26 -18.93
CA LYS A 131 12.16 17.83 -19.86
C LYS A 131 12.90 19.02 -20.47
N ARG A 132 14.24 18.96 -20.52
CA ARG A 132 15.11 19.86 -21.27
C ARG A 132 15.87 19.07 -22.32
N GLY A 133 15.68 19.44 -23.60
CA GLY A 133 16.30 18.72 -24.69
C GLY A 133 15.97 17.23 -24.69
N ASN A 134 16.97 16.37 -24.75
CA ASN A 134 16.82 14.91 -24.79
C ASN A 134 16.98 14.21 -23.43
N GLU A 135 16.87 14.95 -22.32
CA GLU A 135 16.96 14.36 -20.98
C GLU A 135 15.95 13.22 -20.77
N ASN A 136 16.42 12.13 -20.18
CA ASN A 136 15.56 11.10 -19.65
C ASN A 136 15.06 11.45 -18.23
N LEU A 137 14.20 10.61 -17.65
CA LEU A 137 13.64 10.81 -16.31
C LEU A 137 14.72 11.00 -15.25
N PHE A 138 15.77 10.18 -15.27
CA PHE A 138 16.81 10.19 -14.24
C PHE A 138 17.63 11.48 -14.30
N GLU A 139 18.01 11.90 -15.50
CA GLU A 139 18.79 13.12 -15.75
C GLU A 139 18.00 14.36 -15.34
N ALA A 140 16.72 14.46 -15.76
CA ALA A 140 15.84 15.57 -15.39
C ALA A 140 15.63 15.62 -13.87
N SER A 141 15.33 14.50 -13.22
CA SER A 141 15.13 14.45 -11.76
C SER A 141 16.39 14.83 -10.98
N LYS A 142 17.56 14.38 -11.44
CA LYS A 142 18.85 14.77 -10.84
C LYS A 142 19.12 16.26 -10.96
N ARG A 143 18.84 16.84 -12.12
CA ARG A 143 18.98 18.27 -12.36
C ARG A 143 18.02 19.09 -11.49
N GLU A 144 16.75 18.69 -11.40
CA GLU A 144 15.75 19.38 -10.60
C GLU A 144 16.07 19.29 -9.10
N ALA A 145 16.46 18.12 -8.62
CA ALA A 145 16.89 17.92 -7.22
C ALA A 145 18.13 18.77 -6.87
N LYS A 146 19.10 18.86 -7.79
CA LYS A 146 20.26 19.72 -7.62
C LYS A 146 19.85 21.20 -7.56
N ASN A 147 18.92 21.63 -8.44
CA ASN A 147 18.42 23.00 -8.46
C ASN A 147 17.78 23.38 -7.12
N VAL A 148 16.95 22.52 -6.54
CA VAL A 148 16.31 22.79 -5.23
C VAL A 148 17.34 22.94 -4.11
N ARG A 149 18.48 22.27 -4.21
CA ARG A 149 19.56 22.37 -3.19
C ARG A 149 20.43 23.60 -3.34
N THR A 150 20.55 24.15 -4.54
CA THR A 150 21.44 25.32 -4.82
C THR A 150 20.68 26.60 -5.08
N ASN A 151 19.38 26.51 -5.37
CA ASN A 151 18.48 27.61 -5.68
C ASN A 151 17.12 27.37 -5.04
N VAL A 152 16.06 27.90 -5.66
CA VAL A 152 14.67 27.75 -5.22
C VAL A 152 13.92 26.81 -6.17
N GLY A 153 13.11 25.93 -5.60
CA GLY A 153 12.16 25.09 -6.32
C GLY A 153 10.71 25.44 -5.98
N VAL A 154 9.83 25.32 -6.96
CA VAL A 154 8.37 25.47 -6.80
C VAL A 154 7.70 24.17 -7.21
N CYS A 155 6.71 23.73 -6.43
CA CYS A 155 5.95 22.52 -6.71
C CYS A 155 4.45 22.82 -6.71
N ASP A 156 3.74 22.35 -7.75
CA ASP A 156 2.29 22.40 -7.79
C ASP A 156 1.71 21.30 -6.86
N VAL A 157 1.14 21.72 -5.75
CA VAL A 157 0.47 20.86 -4.76
C VAL A 157 -1.06 20.96 -4.84
N THR A 158 -1.61 21.51 -5.91
CA THR A 158 -3.06 21.75 -6.07
C THR A 158 -3.89 20.48 -5.98
N THR A 159 -3.30 19.34 -6.32
CA THR A 159 -3.96 18.03 -6.29
C THR A 159 -4.03 17.39 -4.91
N LEU A 160 -3.34 17.95 -3.91
CA LEU A 160 -3.35 17.47 -2.53
C LEU A 160 -4.50 18.12 -1.75
N GLY A 161 -4.96 17.46 -0.68
CA GLY A 161 -5.93 18.01 0.26
C GLY A 161 -5.39 19.27 0.96
N LYS A 162 -6.25 20.23 1.23
CA LYS A 162 -5.94 21.44 2.01
C LYS A 162 -6.67 21.33 3.33
N ILE A 163 -5.92 21.47 4.41
CA ILE A 163 -6.45 21.43 5.77
C ILE A 163 -6.11 22.78 6.39
N ASP A 164 -7.14 23.52 6.79
CA ASP A 164 -7.00 24.77 7.53
C ASP A 164 -7.15 24.46 9.03
N VAL A 165 -6.08 24.64 9.77
CA VAL A 165 -6.06 24.42 11.23
C VAL A 165 -6.17 25.79 11.90
N LYS A 166 -7.31 26.05 12.57
CA LYS A 166 -7.56 27.27 13.34
C LYS A 166 -7.54 26.93 14.83
N GLY A 167 -6.91 27.77 15.60
CA GLY A 167 -6.88 27.70 17.06
C GLY A 167 -7.20 29.06 17.69
N PRO A 168 -7.44 29.09 19.02
CA PRO A 168 -7.54 30.33 19.76
C PRO A 168 -6.21 31.08 19.76
#